data_eef1823a1130047c4cab2d14d31ea4b8
#
_entry.id   eef1823a1130047c4cab2d14d31ea4b8
#
_cell.length_a   1.000
_cell.length_b   1.000
_cell.length_c   1.000
_cell.angle_alpha   90.00
_cell.angle_beta   90.00
_cell.angle_gamma   90.00
#
_symmetry.space_group_name_H-M   'P 1'
#
loop_
_entity.id
_entity.type
_entity.pdbx_description
1 polymer ?
#
loop_
_entity_poly.entity_id
_entity_poly.type
_entity_poly.pdbx_seq_one_letter_code
_entity_poly.pdbx_strand_id
1 'polypeptide(L)'
;SGSDLASLRSTATRTDGGWLLNGQKIWSSRAPFGDRAFGLFRSDPEAERHRGLTYFMFDLKADGITVRPIAQLGGDTGFGEIFLDDVFVPDADVIGEVHGGWRAAMSTSSNERGMSLRSPARFLAATERLAQLWKTHGDSAFGDQVADAWIKAQAYRLHTFGTVTRLTNGGELGAESSVTKVFWSDLDVAVHQTALDIHGADAELAGTWTDGLLFALGGPIYAGTNEIQRNIVAERLLGLPRESRR
;
A
#
# COMPACT_ATOMS: atom_id res chain seq x y z
N SER A 1 11.04 7.85 3.25
CA SER A 1 10.01 8.47 4.11
C SER A 1 8.67 7.71 4.11
N GLY A 2 8.65 6.36 4.16
CA GLY A 2 7.43 5.58 4.06
C GLY A 2 6.37 5.96 5.11
N SER A 3 6.50 5.47 6.35
CA SER A 3 5.52 5.72 7.44
C SER A 3 5.48 7.18 7.91
N ASP A 4 6.57 7.93 7.78
CA ASP A 4 6.62 9.38 8.05
C ASP A 4 6.80 10.17 6.74
N LEU A 5 5.77 10.11 5.88
CA LEU A 5 5.78 10.76 4.57
C LEU A 5 6.04 12.28 4.66
N ALA A 6 5.59 12.92 5.74
CA ALA A 6 5.78 14.35 5.95
C ALA A 6 7.26 14.77 6.16
N SER A 7 8.14 13.81 6.47
CA SER A 7 9.59 14.03 6.65
C SER A 7 10.40 13.82 5.37
N LEU A 8 9.76 13.72 4.21
CA LEU A 8 10.46 13.52 2.93
C LEU A 8 11.50 14.62 2.67
N ARG A 9 12.61 14.21 2.02
CA ARG A 9 13.78 15.06 1.79
C ARG A 9 14.03 15.40 0.32
N SER A 10 13.34 14.73 -0.63
CA SER A 10 13.43 15.12 -2.04
C SER A 10 12.91 16.53 -2.22
N THR A 11 13.67 17.36 -2.93
CA THR A 11 13.41 18.80 -3.05
C THR A 11 12.86 19.18 -4.41
N ALA A 12 12.14 20.29 -4.45
CA ALA A 12 11.76 20.99 -5.67
C ALA A 12 12.18 22.45 -5.54
N THR A 13 13.12 22.89 -6.35
CA THR A 13 13.63 24.27 -6.33
C THR A 13 13.01 25.05 -7.50
N ARG A 14 12.48 26.24 -7.22
CA ARG A 14 11.87 27.11 -8.22
C ARG A 14 12.91 27.57 -9.24
N THR A 15 12.54 27.55 -10.53
CA THR A 15 13.34 28.10 -11.62
C THR A 15 12.43 28.76 -12.68
N ASP A 16 12.97 29.32 -13.75
CA ASP A 16 12.19 29.95 -14.80
C ASP A 16 11.26 28.92 -15.48
N GLY A 17 9.96 29.21 -15.45
CA GLY A 17 8.93 28.38 -16.10
C GLY A 17 8.62 27.05 -15.42
N GLY A 18 9.25 26.74 -14.26
CA GLY A 18 9.04 25.45 -13.60
C GLY A 18 9.88 25.22 -12.36
N TRP A 19 10.29 23.99 -12.18
CA TRP A 19 10.94 23.47 -10.99
C TRP A 19 12.06 22.49 -11.34
N LEU A 20 13.11 22.48 -10.54
CA LEU A 20 14.15 21.44 -10.57
C LEU A 20 13.90 20.46 -9.43
N LEU A 21 13.68 19.19 -9.77
CA LEU A 21 13.45 18.13 -8.81
C LEU A 21 14.74 17.37 -8.51
N ASN A 22 15.02 17.18 -7.23
CA ASN A 22 16.20 16.45 -6.75
C ASN A 22 15.84 15.43 -5.68
N GLY A 23 16.53 14.30 -5.68
CA GLY A 23 16.43 13.28 -4.65
C GLY A 23 16.15 11.88 -5.17
N GLN A 24 15.48 11.07 -4.32
CA GLN A 24 15.23 9.66 -4.59
C GLN A 24 13.82 9.28 -4.17
N LYS A 25 13.18 8.43 -4.96
CA LYS A 25 11.95 7.72 -4.62
C LYS A 25 12.20 6.23 -4.69
N ILE A 26 11.62 5.47 -3.77
CA ILE A 26 11.78 4.01 -3.72
C ILE A 26 10.42 3.33 -3.62
N TRP A 27 10.35 2.11 -4.03
CA TRP A 27 9.12 1.31 -4.12
C TRP A 27 8.06 1.94 -5.02
N SER A 28 8.52 2.60 -6.09
CA SER A 28 7.64 3.21 -7.07
C SER A 28 7.06 2.13 -7.99
N SER A 29 5.75 1.90 -7.85
CA SER A 29 5.03 0.87 -8.61
C SER A 29 5.14 1.13 -10.10
N ARG A 30 5.54 0.09 -10.86
CA ARG A 30 5.69 0.10 -12.31
C ARG A 30 6.69 1.11 -12.88
N ALA A 31 7.50 1.77 -12.06
CA ALA A 31 8.50 2.73 -12.56
C ALA A 31 9.42 2.16 -13.66
N PRO A 32 9.85 0.87 -13.63
CA PRO A 32 10.66 0.31 -14.71
C PRO A 32 9.96 0.23 -16.08
N PHE A 33 8.64 0.33 -16.12
CA PHE A 33 7.82 0.17 -17.32
C PHE A 33 6.96 1.40 -17.63
N GLY A 34 6.96 2.40 -16.73
CA GLY A 34 6.14 3.59 -16.84
C GLY A 34 6.77 4.66 -17.73
N ASP A 35 5.95 5.52 -18.30
CA ASP A 35 6.41 6.72 -19.01
C ASP A 35 6.44 7.92 -18.06
N ARG A 36 5.49 8.01 -17.10
CA ARG A 36 5.37 9.12 -16.17
C ARG A 36 5.22 8.63 -14.74
N ALA A 37 5.70 9.44 -13.80
CA ALA A 37 5.49 9.25 -12.39
C ALA A 37 4.92 10.53 -11.76
N PHE A 38 4.38 10.38 -10.57
CA PHE A 38 3.98 11.51 -9.72
C PHE A 38 4.57 11.33 -8.33
N GLY A 39 4.83 12.46 -7.67
CA GLY A 39 5.43 12.39 -6.34
C GLY A 39 5.41 13.71 -5.59
N LEU A 40 5.53 13.61 -4.26
CA LEU A 40 5.69 14.74 -3.36
C LEU A 40 7.15 15.17 -3.26
N PHE A 41 7.37 16.48 -3.26
CA PHE A 41 8.68 17.09 -3.06
C PHE A 41 8.58 18.27 -2.10
N ARG A 42 9.68 18.54 -1.37
CA ARG A 42 9.82 19.70 -0.51
C ARG A 42 10.09 20.93 -1.38
N SER A 43 9.09 21.76 -1.56
CA SER A 43 9.14 22.99 -2.36
C SER A 43 9.34 24.26 -1.52
N ASP A 44 9.10 24.16 -0.20
CA ASP A 44 9.45 25.17 0.79
C ASP A 44 10.24 24.52 1.92
N PRO A 45 11.56 24.73 2.00
CA PRO A 45 12.43 24.13 3.02
C PRO A 45 12.18 24.67 4.44
N GLU A 46 11.65 25.89 4.56
CA GLU A 46 11.40 26.53 5.86
C GLU A 46 10.06 26.08 6.48
N ALA A 47 9.17 25.51 5.67
CA ALA A 47 7.87 25.06 6.15
C ALA A 47 7.98 23.72 6.89
N GLU A 48 7.27 23.62 8.00
CA GLU A 48 7.28 22.41 8.83
C GLU A 48 6.45 21.27 8.23
N ARG A 49 7.00 20.06 8.27
CA ARG A 49 6.34 18.77 8.01
C ARG A 49 5.57 18.76 6.70
N HIS A 50 4.25 18.58 6.74
CA HIS A 50 3.37 18.48 5.59
C HIS A 50 3.09 19.81 4.86
N ARG A 51 3.43 20.94 5.47
CA ARG A 51 3.42 22.25 4.81
C ARG A 51 4.61 22.35 3.87
N GLY A 52 4.51 23.14 2.83
CA GLY A 52 5.61 23.33 1.87
C GLY A 52 5.92 22.10 1.02
N LEU A 53 4.98 21.18 0.87
CA LEU A 53 5.07 20.05 -0.05
C LEU A 53 4.23 20.33 -1.29
N THR A 54 4.82 20.12 -2.46
CA THR A 54 4.14 20.21 -3.76
C THR A 54 4.13 18.86 -4.43
N TYR A 55 3.06 18.56 -5.16
CA TYR A 55 2.88 17.31 -5.87
C TYR A 55 3.11 17.54 -7.36
N PHE A 56 3.99 16.77 -7.96
CA PHE A 56 4.39 16.91 -9.36
C PHE A 56 4.12 15.65 -10.15
N MET A 57 3.77 15.81 -11.42
CA MET A 57 3.90 14.79 -12.44
C MET A 57 5.20 15.03 -13.20
N PHE A 58 5.94 13.98 -13.55
CA PHE A 58 7.18 14.09 -14.29
C PHE A 58 7.40 12.89 -15.20
N ASP A 59 8.12 13.11 -16.31
CA ASP A 59 8.45 12.10 -17.29
C ASP A 59 9.61 11.24 -16.76
N LEU A 60 9.46 9.92 -16.73
CA LEU A 60 10.50 9.00 -16.27
C LEU A 60 11.67 8.85 -17.27
N LYS A 61 11.55 9.42 -18.47
CA LYS A 61 12.58 9.44 -19.51
C LYS A 61 13.27 10.80 -19.63
N ALA A 62 12.93 11.77 -18.75
CA ALA A 62 13.56 13.08 -18.76
C ALA A 62 15.05 13.00 -18.39
N ASP A 63 15.83 13.96 -18.89
CA ASP A 63 17.23 14.12 -18.50
C ASP A 63 17.33 14.27 -16.97
N GLY A 64 18.38 13.65 -16.39
CA GLY A 64 18.58 13.64 -14.95
C GLY A 64 17.79 12.54 -14.20
N ILE A 65 16.99 11.71 -14.87
CA ILE A 65 16.32 10.57 -14.26
C ILE A 65 17.04 9.26 -14.52
N THR A 66 17.21 8.50 -13.44
CA THR A 66 17.63 7.09 -13.51
C THR A 66 16.62 6.24 -12.76
N VAL A 67 16.05 5.23 -13.45
CA VAL A 67 15.17 4.24 -12.85
C VAL A 67 15.92 2.92 -12.71
N ARG A 68 15.95 2.36 -11.49
CA ARG A 68 16.53 1.05 -11.19
C ARG A 68 15.45 0.09 -10.76
N PRO A 69 15.25 -1.04 -11.45
CA PRO A 69 14.33 -2.07 -10.99
C PRO A 69 14.74 -2.66 -9.64
N ILE A 70 13.76 -2.96 -8.79
CA ILE A 70 13.95 -3.65 -7.52
C ILE A 70 13.56 -5.11 -7.72
N ALA A 71 14.54 -6.02 -7.59
CA ALA A 71 14.27 -7.45 -7.57
C ALA A 71 13.55 -7.83 -6.27
N GLN A 72 12.36 -8.39 -6.39
CA GLN A 72 11.58 -8.90 -5.26
C GLN A 72 11.91 -10.36 -5.00
N LEU A 73 11.57 -10.87 -3.82
CA LEU A 73 11.84 -12.25 -3.42
C LEU A 73 11.17 -13.27 -4.35
N GLY A 74 10.01 -12.93 -4.93
CA GLY A 74 9.32 -13.74 -5.94
C GLY A 74 9.87 -13.64 -7.36
N GLY A 75 11.00 -12.92 -7.57
CA GLY A 75 11.63 -12.72 -8.90
C GLY A 75 11.01 -11.61 -9.74
N ASP A 76 9.89 -11.02 -9.34
CA ASP A 76 9.26 -9.90 -10.03
C ASP A 76 10.06 -8.59 -9.84
N THR A 77 10.02 -7.70 -10.83
CA THR A 77 10.67 -6.39 -10.82
C THR A 77 9.68 -5.25 -11.06
N GLY A 78 8.44 -5.44 -10.61
CA GLY A 78 7.35 -4.48 -10.78
C GLY A 78 7.52 -3.15 -10.04
N PHE A 79 8.54 -3.00 -9.19
CA PHE A 79 8.89 -1.77 -8.49
C PHE A 79 10.26 -1.24 -8.90
N GLY A 80 10.45 0.07 -8.73
CA GLY A 80 11.74 0.72 -9.01
C GLY A 80 12.13 1.77 -7.99
N GLU A 81 13.42 2.05 -7.94
CA GLU A 81 13.99 3.27 -7.40
C GLU A 81 14.06 4.30 -8.53
N ILE A 82 13.71 5.54 -8.23
CA ILE A 82 13.82 6.68 -9.14
C ILE A 82 14.79 7.67 -8.51
N PHE A 83 15.89 7.91 -9.19
CA PHE A 83 16.86 8.96 -8.83
C PHE A 83 16.60 10.17 -9.71
N LEU A 84 16.62 11.35 -9.10
CA LEU A 84 16.38 12.63 -9.75
C LEU A 84 17.55 13.56 -9.46
N ASP A 85 18.14 14.10 -10.51
CA ASP A 85 19.29 15.02 -10.48
C ASP A 85 18.96 16.19 -11.41
N ASP A 86 18.58 17.33 -10.82
CA ASP A 86 18.15 18.56 -11.49
C ASP A 86 17.09 18.35 -12.59
N VAL A 87 16.13 17.49 -12.35
CA VAL A 87 15.06 17.17 -13.31
C VAL A 87 14.12 18.34 -13.46
N PHE A 88 14.07 18.95 -14.65
CA PHE A 88 13.15 20.05 -14.92
C PHE A 88 11.72 19.57 -15.08
N VAL A 89 10.78 20.22 -14.38
CA VAL A 89 9.33 19.99 -14.48
C VAL A 89 8.63 21.33 -14.66
N PRO A 90 7.84 21.52 -15.74
CA PRO A 90 7.14 22.78 -15.98
C PRO A 90 6.02 23.02 -14.98
N ASP A 91 5.63 24.27 -14.79
CA ASP A 91 4.53 24.65 -13.89
C ASP A 91 3.22 23.96 -14.20
N ALA A 92 2.97 23.63 -15.45
CA ALA A 92 1.77 22.93 -15.90
C ALA A 92 1.65 21.50 -15.34
N ASP A 93 2.76 20.90 -14.92
CA ASP A 93 2.80 19.53 -14.38
C ASP A 93 2.76 19.52 -12.83
N VAL A 94 2.46 20.65 -12.19
CA VAL A 94 2.12 20.73 -10.76
C VAL A 94 0.70 20.19 -10.58
N ILE A 95 0.54 19.20 -9.73
CA ILE A 95 -0.76 18.62 -9.40
C ILE A 95 -1.36 19.36 -8.20
N GLY A 96 -2.41 20.14 -8.46
CA GLY A 96 -3.06 20.99 -7.47
C GLY A 96 -2.32 22.30 -7.25
N GLU A 97 -2.21 22.74 -6.00
CA GLU A 97 -1.60 24.01 -5.62
C GLU A 97 -0.15 23.83 -5.18
N VAL A 98 0.70 24.81 -5.48
CA VAL A 98 2.05 24.90 -4.91
C VAL A 98 1.94 24.93 -3.37
N HIS A 99 2.77 24.14 -2.68
CA HIS A 99 2.74 23.90 -1.23
C HIS A 99 1.46 23.21 -0.71
N GLY A 100 0.48 22.90 -1.60
CA GLY A 100 -0.76 22.19 -1.28
C GLY A 100 -0.73 20.68 -1.55
N GLY A 101 0.42 20.12 -1.94
CA GLY A 101 0.55 18.74 -2.40
C GLY A 101 0.17 17.67 -1.37
N TRP A 102 0.26 17.98 -0.08
CA TRP A 102 -0.18 17.06 0.97
C TRP A 102 -1.65 16.67 0.84
N ARG A 103 -2.54 17.63 0.53
CA ARG A 103 -3.97 17.37 0.34
C ARG A 103 -4.21 16.41 -0.84
N ALA A 104 -3.51 16.63 -1.96
CA ALA A 104 -3.60 15.76 -3.13
C ALA A 104 -3.10 14.34 -2.82
N ALA A 105 -1.96 14.20 -2.13
CA ALA A 105 -1.41 12.90 -1.73
C ALA A 105 -2.32 12.15 -0.76
N MET A 106 -2.95 12.84 0.19
CA MET A 106 -3.89 12.22 1.14
C MET A 106 -5.17 11.75 0.45
N SER A 107 -5.67 12.46 -0.55
CA SER A 107 -6.79 12.02 -1.37
C SER A 107 -6.45 10.72 -2.12
N THR A 108 -5.30 10.65 -2.79
CA THR A 108 -4.81 9.45 -3.45
C THR A 108 -4.69 8.27 -2.47
N SER A 109 -4.03 8.48 -1.33
CA SER A 109 -3.86 7.43 -0.31
C SER A 109 -5.18 6.96 0.32
N SER A 110 -6.18 7.84 0.42
CA SER A 110 -7.50 7.46 0.92
C SER A 110 -8.24 6.58 -0.07
N ASN A 111 -8.12 6.86 -1.37
CA ASN A 111 -8.70 6.04 -2.43
C ASN A 111 -8.01 4.68 -2.55
N GLU A 112 -6.69 4.60 -2.35
CA GLU A 112 -5.94 3.33 -2.30
C GLU A 112 -6.38 2.41 -1.16
N ARG A 113 -6.79 2.95 -0.02
CA ARG A 113 -7.35 2.21 1.12
C ARG A 113 -8.82 1.85 0.91
N GLY A 114 -9.42 2.38 -0.13
CA GLY A 114 -10.81 2.13 -0.48
C GLY A 114 -11.09 0.67 -0.87
N MET A 115 -12.35 0.35 -0.93
CA MET A 115 -12.86 -1.01 -1.16
C MET A 115 -12.43 -1.63 -2.49
N SER A 116 -12.06 -0.81 -3.48
CA SER A 116 -11.68 -1.27 -4.82
C SER A 116 -10.38 -2.10 -4.83
N LEU A 117 -9.51 -1.94 -3.84
CA LEU A 117 -8.20 -2.58 -3.82
C LEU A 117 -8.21 -4.02 -3.29
N ARG A 118 -9.18 -4.40 -2.48
CA ARG A 118 -9.25 -5.73 -1.87
C ARG A 118 -10.66 -6.27 -1.88
N SER A 119 -11.05 -6.78 -3.04
CA SER A 119 -12.34 -7.45 -3.21
C SER A 119 -12.45 -8.65 -2.25
N PRO A 120 -13.59 -8.82 -1.54
CA PRO A 120 -13.85 -10.00 -0.73
C PRO A 120 -13.76 -11.31 -1.51
N ALA A 121 -14.08 -11.28 -2.80
CA ALA A 121 -14.02 -12.45 -3.67
C ALA A 121 -12.62 -13.09 -3.70
N ARG A 122 -11.56 -12.30 -3.60
CA ARG A 122 -10.19 -12.81 -3.52
C ARG A 122 -10.00 -13.74 -2.32
N PHE A 123 -10.44 -13.30 -1.12
CA PHE A 123 -10.28 -14.09 0.11
C PHE A 123 -11.20 -15.27 0.16
N LEU A 124 -12.43 -15.14 -0.34
CA LEU A 124 -13.36 -16.27 -0.48
C LEU A 124 -12.77 -17.36 -1.38
N ALA A 125 -12.26 -16.98 -2.56
CA ALA A 125 -11.65 -17.92 -3.47
C ALA A 125 -10.37 -18.57 -2.89
N ALA A 126 -9.56 -17.80 -2.15
CA ALA A 126 -8.35 -18.32 -1.50
C ALA A 126 -8.71 -19.32 -0.39
N THR A 127 -9.69 -19.02 0.46
CA THR A 127 -10.12 -19.92 1.53
C THR A 127 -10.84 -21.15 1.02
N GLU A 128 -11.56 -21.06 -0.11
CA GLU A 128 -12.15 -22.21 -0.77
C GLU A 128 -11.07 -23.16 -1.31
N ARG A 129 -10.05 -22.63 -1.97
CA ARG A 129 -8.89 -23.42 -2.40
C ARG A 129 -8.13 -24.02 -1.22
N LEU A 130 -7.99 -23.30 -0.11
CA LEU A 130 -7.37 -23.80 1.12
C LEU A 130 -8.18 -24.99 1.69
N ALA A 131 -9.49 -24.88 1.75
CA ALA A 131 -10.35 -25.97 2.19
C ALA A 131 -10.26 -27.21 1.28
N GLN A 132 -10.14 -27.00 -0.03
CA GLN A 132 -9.94 -28.09 -0.98
C GLN A 132 -8.56 -28.75 -0.80
N LEU A 133 -7.50 -27.96 -0.62
CA LEU A 133 -6.16 -28.47 -0.33
C LEU A 133 -6.16 -29.34 0.93
N TRP A 134 -6.74 -28.84 2.02
CA TRP A 134 -6.86 -29.57 3.28
C TRP A 134 -7.61 -30.90 3.11
N LYS A 135 -8.75 -30.91 2.41
CA LYS A 135 -9.51 -32.13 2.12
C LYS A 135 -8.69 -33.16 1.35
N THR A 136 -7.84 -32.72 0.42
CA THR A 136 -7.00 -33.59 -0.40
C THR A 136 -5.89 -34.24 0.41
N HIS A 137 -5.28 -33.50 1.37
CA HIS A 137 -4.20 -34.01 2.22
C HIS A 137 -4.71 -34.81 3.42
N GLY A 138 -5.96 -34.60 3.84
CA GLY A 138 -6.61 -35.41 4.87
C GLY A 138 -6.10 -35.23 6.30
N ASP A 139 -5.22 -34.27 6.57
CA ASP A 139 -4.68 -34.03 7.91
C ASP A 139 -5.66 -33.19 8.75
N SER A 140 -6.21 -33.82 9.82
CA SER A 140 -7.14 -33.16 10.73
C SER A 140 -6.50 -32.05 11.58
N ALA A 141 -5.16 -32.02 11.70
CA ALA A 141 -4.44 -31.05 12.51
C ALA A 141 -4.66 -29.60 12.07
N PHE A 142 -4.97 -29.37 10.79
CA PHE A 142 -5.18 -28.02 10.24
C PHE A 142 -6.66 -27.60 10.14
N GLY A 143 -7.59 -28.42 10.62
CA GLY A 143 -9.03 -28.18 10.48
C GLY A 143 -9.47 -26.84 11.11
N ASP A 144 -8.94 -26.50 12.28
CA ASP A 144 -9.28 -25.25 12.97
C ASP A 144 -8.77 -24.01 12.23
N GLN A 145 -7.53 -24.05 11.68
CA GLN A 145 -6.97 -22.95 10.91
C GLN A 145 -7.74 -22.71 9.60
N VAL A 146 -8.15 -23.81 8.93
CA VAL A 146 -8.95 -23.72 7.71
C VAL A 146 -10.34 -23.16 8.01
N ALA A 147 -10.98 -23.60 9.09
CA ALA A 147 -12.29 -23.09 9.51
C ALA A 147 -12.20 -21.59 9.91
N ASP A 148 -11.18 -21.20 10.68
CA ASP A 148 -10.94 -19.81 11.07
C ASP A 148 -10.73 -18.92 9.84
N ALA A 149 -9.90 -19.34 8.89
CA ALA A 149 -9.69 -18.62 7.64
C ALA A 149 -10.99 -18.41 6.86
N TRP A 150 -11.82 -19.44 6.76
CA TRP A 150 -13.12 -19.35 6.09
C TRP A 150 -14.08 -18.41 6.80
N ILE A 151 -14.19 -18.52 8.13
CA ILE A 151 -15.02 -17.63 8.96
C ILE A 151 -14.58 -16.17 8.76
N LYS A 152 -13.28 -15.90 8.82
CA LYS A 152 -12.73 -14.55 8.63
C LYS A 152 -13.01 -14.00 7.23
N ALA A 153 -12.91 -14.83 6.17
CA ALA A 153 -13.26 -14.42 4.82
C ALA A 153 -14.75 -14.06 4.68
N GLN A 154 -15.65 -14.83 5.32
CA GLN A 154 -17.09 -14.49 5.36
C GLN A 154 -17.35 -13.21 6.16
N ALA A 155 -16.71 -13.04 7.31
CA ALA A 155 -16.82 -11.80 8.11
C ALA A 155 -16.35 -10.59 7.30
N TYR A 156 -15.21 -10.70 6.59
CA TYR A 156 -14.71 -9.65 5.71
C TYR A 156 -15.69 -9.31 4.59
N ARG A 157 -16.33 -10.31 3.97
CA ARG A 157 -17.37 -10.10 2.97
C ARG A 157 -18.55 -9.30 3.52
N LEU A 158 -19.07 -9.70 4.69
CA LEU A 158 -20.22 -9.03 5.31
C LEU A 158 -19.87 -7.60 5.72
N HIS A 159 -18.69 -7.39 6.29
CA HIS A 159 -18.18 -6.06 6.61
C HIS A 159 -18.06 -5.18 5.35
N THR A 160 -17.54 -5.72 4.26
CA THR A 160 -17.43 -5.00 2.99
C THR A 160 -18.81 -4.61 2.46
N PHE A 161 -19.79 -5.51 2.48
CA PHE A 161 -21.17 -5.18 2.06
C PHE A 161 -21.79 -4.11 2.94
N GLY A 162 -21.60 -4.16 4.27
CA GLY A 162 -22.06 -3.11 5.17
C GLY A 162 -21.40 -1.76 4.86
N THR A 163 -20.11 -1.74 4.52
CA THR A 163 -19.41 -0.52 4.11
C THR A 163 -19.94 0.03 2.79
N VAL A 164 -20.17 -0.84 1.77
CA VAL A 164 -20.79 -0.43 0.49
C VAL A 164 -22.17 0.20 0.73
N THR A 165 -23.02 -0.48 1.50
CA THR A 165 -24.38 0.02 1.82
C THR A 165 -24.31 1.39 2.47
N ARG A 166 -23.37 1.62 3.41
CA ARG A 166 -23.18 2.93 4.03
C ARG A 166 -22.78 4.00 3.01
N LEU A 167 -21.84 3.68 2.12
CA LEU A 167 -21.37 4.62 1.09
C LEU A 167 -22.48 4.96 0.08
N THR A 168 -23.27 3.97 -0.35
CA THR A 168 -24.41 4.20 -1.26
C THR A 168 -25.52 5.05 -0.63
N ASN A 169 -25.60 5.06 0.70
CA ASN A 169 -26.50 5.92 1.46
C ASN A 169 -25.89 7.29 1.85
N GLY A 170 -24.81 7.71 1.18
CA GLY A 170 -24.19 9.02 1.38
C GLY A 170 -23.19 9.09 2.56
N GLY A 171 -22.83 7.97 3.16
CA GLY A 171 -21.77 7.92 4.16
C GLY A 171 -20.38 8.02 3.56
N GLU A 172 -19.37 8.25 4.40
CA GLU A 172 -17.96 8.37 3.99
C GLU A 172 -17.11 7.23 4.55
N LEU A 173 -15.96 6.97 3.91
CA LEU A 173 -14.93 6.10 4.43
C LEU A 173 -14.12 6.86 5.49
N GLY A 174 -14.21 6.40 6.73
CA GLY A 174 -13.49 6.97 7.85
C GLY A 174 -12.27 6.14 8.28
N ALA A 175 -11.88 6.33 9.53
CA ALA A 175 -10.74 5.62 10.15
C ALA A 175 -10.97 4.10 10.26
N GLU A 176 -12.21 3.60 10.15
CA GLU A 176 -12.54 2.17 10.09
C GLU A 176 -11.92 1.46 8.87
N SER A 177 -11.56 2.17 7.81
CA SER A 177 -10.77 1.61 6.71
C SER A 177 -9.42 1.06 7.16
N SER A 178 -8.87 1.59 8.26
CA SER A 178 -7.65 1.09 8.88
C SER A 178 -7.86 -0.28 9.55
N VAL A 179 -9.01 -0.51 10.18
CA VAL A 179 -9.39 -1.84 10.71
C VAL A 179 -9.47 -2.85 9.59
N THR A 180 -10.16 -2.46 8.50
CA THR A 180 -10.30 -3.29 7.31
C THR A 180 -8.94 -3.69 6.73
N LYS A 181 -8.00 -2.73 6.64
CA LYS A 181 -6.66 -2.97 6.10
C LYS A 181 -5.85 -3.94 6.96
N VAL A 182 -5.84 -3.79 8.26
CA VAL A 182 -5.18 -4.73 9.17
C VAL A 182 -5.78 -6.11 9.02
N PHE A 183 -7.11 -6.20 9.05
CA PHE A 183 -7.82 -7.48 8.99
C PHE A 183 -7.50 -8.28 7.72
N TRP A 184 -7.65 -7.66 6.52
CA TRP A 184 -7.45 -8.41 5.28
C TRP A 184 -5.97 -8.78 5.08
N SER A 185 -5.03 -7.95 5.50
CA SER A 185 -3.61 -8.24 5.33
C SER A 185 -3.14 -9.38 6.23
N ASP A 186 -3.63 -9.44 7.47
CA ASP A 186 -3.35 -10.54 8.39
C ASP A 186 -4.03 -11.84 7.89
N LEU A 187 -5.26 -11.77 7.37
CA LEU A 187 -5.96 -12.90 6.79
C LEU A 187 -5.22 -13.47 5.57
N ASP A 188 -4.73 -12.60 4.68
CA ASP A 188 -4.02 -13.03 3.46
C ASP A 188 -2.76 -13.83 3.82
N VAL A 189 -1.97 -13.34 4.76
CA VAL A 189 -0.78 -14.04 5.26
C VAL A 189 -1.18 -15.37 5.90
N ALA A 190 -2.18 -15.37 6.79
CA ALA A 190 -2.60 -16.58 7.50
C ALA A 190 -3.09 -17.70 6.54
N VAL A 191 -3.88 -17.34 5.52
CA VAL A 191 -4.39 -18.29 4.51
C VAL A 191 -3.23 -18.97 3.77
N HIS A 192 -2.27 -18.18 3.29
CA HIS A 192 -1.15 -18.71 2.51
C HIS A 192 -0.16 -19.48 3.39
N GLN A 193 0.08 -19.03 4.63
CA GLN A 193 0.92 -19.75 5.59
C GLN A 193 0.31 -21.12 5.93
N THR A 194 -0.99 -21.18 6.24
CA THR A 194 -1.68 -22.45 6.50
C THR A 194 -1.62 -23.40 5.31
N ALA A 195 -1.70 -22.86 4.08
CA ALA A 195 -1.56 -23.69 2.89
C ALA A 195 -0.17 -24.31 2.77
N LEU A 196 0.91 -23.55 3.05
CA LEU A 196 2.26 -24.09 3.04
C LEU A 196 2.49 -25.10 4.18
N ASP A 197 1.93 -24.86 5.36
CA ASP A 197 2.00 -25.80 6.47
C ASP A 197 1.34 -27.15 6.10
N ILE A 198 0.20 -27.12 5.38
CA ILE A 198 -0.46 -28.31 4.85
C ILE A 198 0.39 -29.03 3.79
N HIS A 199 1.08 -28.27 2.93
CA HIS A 199 1.97 -28.84 1.91
C HIS A 199 3.22 -29.50 2.51
N GLY A 200 3.63 -29.10 3.71
CA GLY A 200 4.84 -29.66 4.35
C GLY A 200 6.09 -29.48 3.48
N ALA A 201 6.78 -30.56 3.15
CA ALA A 201 8.02 -30.49 2.36
C ALA A 201 7.80 -29.93 0.93
N ASP A 202 6.62 -30.13 0.35
CA ASP A 202 6.30 -29.61 -1.00
C ASP A 202 6.15 -28.07 -1.01
N ALA A 203 6.07 -27.41 0.15
CA ALA A 203 6.06 -25.97 0.28
C ALA A 203 7.38 -25.30 -0.18
N GLU A 204 8.47 -26.05 -0.29
CA GLU A 204 9.74 -25.58 -0.84
C GLU A 204 9.72 -25.41 -2.37
N LEU A 205 8.72 -25.99 -3.03
CA LEU A 205 8.58 -25.89 -4.48
C LEU A 205 7.86 -24.61 -4.88
N ALA A 206 8.26 -24.05 -6.03
CA ALA A 206 7.56 -22.93 -6.64
C ALA A 206 6.11 -23.31 -6.98
N GLY A 207 5.18 -22.44 -6.66
CA GLY A 207 3.76 -22.68 -6.92
C GLY A 207 2.84 -21.59 -6.43
N THR A 208 1.56 -21.71 -6.73
CA THR A 208 0.55 -20.69 -6.43
C THR A 208 0.51 -20.28 -4.95
N TRP A 209 0.75 -21.20 -4.02
CA TRP A 209 0.72 -20.91 -2.59
C TRP A 209 2.00 -20.21 -2.12
N THR A 210 3.17 -20.63 -2.63
CA THR A 210 4.45 -19.99 -2.36
C THR A 210 4.45 -18.56 -2.90
N ASP A 211 4.07 -18.37 -4.18
CA ASP A 211 3.95 -17.03 -4.79
C ASP A 211 2.92 -16.17 -4.06
N GLY A 212 1.81 -16.79 -3.64
CA GLY A 212 0.77 -16.14 -2.87
C GLY A 212 1.26 -15.65 -1.51
N LEU A 213 2.06 -16.45 -0.79
CA LEU A 213 2.66 -16.02 0.48
C LEU A 213 3.64 -14.87 0.28
N LEU A 214 4.56 -14.99 -0.70
CA LEU A 214 5.52 -13.91 -1.00
C LEU A 214 4.82 -12.59 -1.28
N PHE A 215 3.71 -12.62 -2.04
CA PHE A 215 2.90 -11.44 -2.27
C PHE A 215 2.17 -10.97 -1.00
N ALA A 216 1.58 -11.88 -0.22
CA ALA A 216 0.80 -11.56 0.98
C ALA A 216 1.64 -10.88 2.06
N LEU A 217 2.94 -11.25 2.21
CA LEU A 217 3.87 -10.65 3.17
C LEU A 217 4.05 -9.13 2.96
N GLY A 218 3.84 -8.62 1.77
CA GLY A 218 3.80 -7.18 1.51
C GLY A 218 2.56 -6.48 2.10
N GLY A 219 1.46 -7.22 2.28
CA GLY A 219 0.18 -6.68 2.74
C GLY A 219 0.25 -5.90 4.04
N PRO A 220 0.88 -6.38 5.11
CA PRO A 220 1.09 -5.64 6.36
C PRO A 220 1.95 -4.37 6.21
N ILE A 221 2.70 -4.23 5.12
CA ILE A 221 3.69 -3.17 4.93
C ILE A 221 3.16 -2.01 4.06
N TYR A 222 2.69 -2.31 2.84
CA TYR A 222 2.26 -1.27 1.90
C TYR A 222 0.91 -0.63 2.28
N ALA A 223 0.57 0.49 1.65
CA ALA A 223 -0.62 1.30 1.93
C ALA A 223 -0.74 1.73 3.40
N GLY A 224 0.40 1.99 4.04
CA GLY A 224 0.55 2.25 5.46
C GLY A 224 0.65 0.94 6.26
N THR A 225 1.76 0.80 7.03
CA THR A 225 2.02 -0.43 7.79
C THR A 225 0.88 -0.74 8.77
N ASN A 226 0.73 -2.00 9.16
CA ASN A 226 -0.29 -2.39 10.14
C ASN A 226 -0.12 -1.65 11.47
N GLU A 227 1.11 -1.29 11.86
CA GLU A 227 1.40 -0.46 13.04
C GLU A 227 0.80 0.94 12.88
N ILE A 228 1.03 1.59 11.73
CA ILE A 228 0.43 2.91 11.44
C ILE A 228 -1.10 2.82 11.39
N GLN A 229 -1.66 1.76 10.83
CA GLN A 229 -3.11 1.57 10.82
C GLN A 229 -3.67 1.38 12.23
N ARG A 230 -2.98 0.61 13.10
CA ARG A 230 -3.36 0.44 14.51
C ARG A 230 -3.28 1.77 15.27
N ASN A 231 -2.29 2.62 15.00
CA ASN A 231 -2.22 3.97 15.57
C ASN A 231 -3.42 4.83 15.13
N ILE A 232 -3.82 4.76 13.85
CA ILE A 232 -5.01 5.47 13.37
C ILE A 232 -6.28 4.97 14.08
N VAL A 233 -6.43 3.66 14.26
CA VAL A 233 -7.54 3.07 15.01
C VAL A 233 -7.52 3.56 16.46
N ALA A 234 -6.38 3.49 17.14
CA ALA A 234 -6.22 3.91 18.52
C ALA A 234 -6.61 5.39 18.71
N GLU A 235 -6.06 6.28 17.88
CA GLU A 235 -6.24 7.71 18.00
C GLU A 235 -7.64 8.19 17.54
N ARG A 236 -8.13 7.66 16.41
CA ARG A 236 -9.33 8.23 15.76
C ARG A 236 -10.62 7.47 16.02
N LEU A 237 -10.55 6.15 16.31
CA LEU A 237 -11.73 5.36 16.64
C LEU A 237 -11.90 5.16 18.15
N LEU A 238 -10.79 4.91 18.87
CA LEU A 238 -10.83 4.65 20.31
C LEU A 238 -10.57 5.91 21.14
N GLY A 239 -10.17 7.03 20.54
CA GLY A 239 -9.92 8.29 21.25
C GLY A 239 -8.71 8.25 22.19
N LEU A 240 -7.78 7.31 21.98
CA LEU A 240 -6.58 7.22 22.79
C LEU A 240 -5.62 8.38 22.49
N PRO A 241 -4.82 8.81 23.48
CA PRO A 241 -3.87 9.90 23.31
C PRO A 241 -2.80 9.53 22.26
N ARG A 242 -2.40 10.53 21.49
CA ARG A 242 -1.27 10.38 20.55
C ARG A 242 0.02 10.18 21.30
N GLU A 243 0.88 9.31 20.77
CA GLU A 243 2.24 9.20 21.24
C GLU A 243 2.97 10.55 21.07
N SER A 244 3.53 11.07 22.15
CA SER A 244 4.36 12.29 22.09
C SER A 244 5.65 11.92 21.35
N ARG A 245 5.75 12.32 20.09
CA ARG A 245 7.00 12.21 19.35
C ARG A 245 8.03 13.14 20.00
N ARG A 246 9.06 12.56 20.56
CA ARG A 246 10.26 13.27 21.03
C ARG A 246 11.13 13.69 19.86
#